data_2037ab77889bed0f1e34df97e71fd15c
#
_entry.id   2037ab77889bed0f1e34df97e71fd15c
#
_cell.length_a   1.000
_cell.length_b   1.000
_cell.length_c   1.000
_cell.angle_alpha   90.00
_cell.angle_beta   90.00
_cell.angle_gamma   90.00
#
_symmetry.space_group_name_H-M   'P 1'
#
loop_
_entity.id
_entity.type
_entity.pdbx_description
1 polymer ?
#
loop_
_entity_poly.entity_id
_entity_poly.type
_entity_poly.pdbx_seq_one_letter_code
_entity_poly.pdbx_strand_id
1 'polypeptide(L)'
;DFDQDKKIESLQNTILNFQSTTAIQYTSNDEFDDSRIDYQDPKFLNTELNYTLNDNSKINIIYNKSANARLGFDQIDTFANSLTLDSSATLSNPYLNYIKKPTNYSFEKHLDYNEKLNTHIIDSSFDESYGVISEYTNTSLKNKFISFSVGYLNEDNAILGSSFSGAFGNLDNSETFFTDSSLAYKMNTNNEILLKMSYANSQANFEDLGLINEFSNIVSSYYSLGYGKKSLLFNNDKSTFSLTRPLKVDSGNIDMAVPKYATSDNEIIRENSNIDLAPDNDQLNLEFNYNINKHNNNFNIGFLSIINNNHSNQSSIENLFKLSYNYLF
;
A
#
# COMPACT_ATOMS: atom_id res chain seq x y z
N ASP A 1 -25.13 45.65 12.23
CA ASP A 1 -25.30 45.08 10.89
C ASP A 1 -23.99 44.75 10.18
N PHE A 2 -22.97 45.60 10.28
CA PHE A 2 -21.66 45.35 9.62
C PHE A 2 -20.89 44.11 10.16
N ASP A 3 -21.17 43.66 11.37
CA ASP A 3 -20.51 42.53 12.01
C ASP A 3 -21.17 41.18 11.72
N GLN A 4 -22.49 41.20 11.38
CA GLN A 4 -23.22 40.00 10.99
C GLN A 4 -22.88 39.56 9.55
N ASP A 5 -22.73 40.50 8.63
CA ASP A 5 -22.41 40.22 7.23
C ASP A 5 -21.01 39.59 7.11
N LYS A 6 -20.03 40.10 7.87
CA LYS A 6 -18.69 39.47 7.94
C LYS A 6 -18.69 38.07 8.55
N LYS A 7 -19.55 37.81 9.53
CA LYS A 7 -19.69 36.44 10.11
C LYS A 7 -20.34 35.49 9.11
N ILE A 8 -21.34 35.94 8.34
CA ILE A 8 -22.00 35.13 7.31
C ILE A 8 -21.04 34.83 6.17
N GLU A 9 -20.25 35.82 5.73
CA GLU A 9 -19.23 35.64 4.68
C GLU A 9 -18.10 34.70 5.13
N SER A 10 -17.66 34.82 6.39
CA SER A 10 -16.69 33.90 6.99
C SER A 10 -17.22 32.47 7.13
N LEU A 11 -18.49 32.29 7.48
CA LEU A 11 -19.13 30.97 7.55
C LEU A 11 -19.34 30.35 6.15
N GLN A 12 -19.73 31.14 5.16
CA GLN A 12 -19.87 30.69 3.78
C GLN A 12 -18.50 30.26 3.21
N ASN A 13 -17.45 31.02 3.44
CA ASN A 13 -16.08 30.65 3.03
C ASN A 13 -15.58 29.39 3.73
N THR A 14 -15.93 29.16 4.99
CA THR A 14 -15.58 27.96 5.74
C THR A 14 -16.32 26.72 5.17
N ILE A 15 -17.59 26.87 4.81
CA ILE A 15 -18.39 25.78 4.22
C ILE A 15 -17.91 25.44 2.81
N LEU A 16 -17.53 26.43 2.00
CA LEU A 16 -17.00 26.22 0.64
C LEU A 16 -15.63 25.51 0.63
N ASN A 17 -14.88 25.60 1.70
CA ASN A 17 -13.55 24.98 1.82
C ASN A 17 -13.59 23.54 2.38
N PHE A 18 -14.77 23.07 2.79
CA PHE A 18 -14.94 21.74 3.34
C PHE A 18 -15.70 20.83 2.37
N GLN A 19 -15.09 19.70 2.02
CA GLN A 19 -15.68 18.67 1.19
C GLN A 19 -15.63 17.33 1.93
N SER A 20 -16.70 16.58 1.90
CA SER A 20 -16.75 15.24 2.46
C SER A 20 -17.37 14.23 1.49
N THR A 21 -16.80 13.05 1.44
CA THR A 21 -17.39 11.88 0.78
C THR A 21 -17.37 10.71 1.75
N THR A 22 -18.53 10.09 1.94
CA THR A 22 -18.69 8.96 2.85
C THR A 22 -19.41 7.83 2.13
N ALA A 23 -18.81 6.64 2.14
CA ALA A 23 -19.45 5.41 1.70
C ALA A 23 -19.97 4.64 2.93
N ILE A 24 -21.27 4.34 2.92
CA ILE A 24 -21.95 3.63 4.01
C ILE A 24 -22.46 2.31 3.44
N GLN A 25 -22.14 1.21 4.13
CA GLN A 25 -22.72 -0.10 3.83
C GLN A 25 -23.73 -0.45 4.91
N TYR A 26 -24.94 -0.80 4.47
CA TYR A 26 -25.93 -1.46 5.28
C TYR A 26 -25.79 -2.96 5.05
N THR A 27 -25.39 -3.72 6.07
CA THR A 27 -25.41 -5.18 6.02
C THR A 27 -26.78 -5.65 6.55
N SER A 28 -27.59 -6.31 5.70
CA SER A 28 -28.67 -7.15 6.17
C SER A 28 -28.06 -8.51 6.57
N ASN A 29 -28.30 -8.97 7.77
CA ASN A 29 -28.04 -10.38 8.10
C ASN A 29 -29.16 -11.20 7.42
N ASP A 30 -28.82 -11.91 6.35
CA ASP A 30 -29.64 -12.94 5.75
C ASP A 30 -29.62 -14.24 6.58
N GLU A 31 -29.94 -14.18 7.85
CA GLU A 31 -30.51 -15.30 8.53
C GLU A 31 -32.04 -15.12 8.46
N PHE A 32 -32.64 -15.90 7.62
CA PHE A 32 -34.08 -16.10 7.59
C PHE A 32 -34.52 -16.71 8.92
N ASP A 33 -34.67 -15.87 9.92
CA ASP A 33 -35.53 -16.15 11.06
C ASP A 33 -36.50 -14.98 11.23
N ASP A 34 -37.74 -15.36 11.19
CA ASP A 34 -38.98 -14.68 11.16
C ASP A 34 -39.02 -13.42 12.08
N SER A 35 -39.40 -12.31 11.46
CA SER A 35 -40.15 -11.19 12.04
C SER A 35 -39.46 -9.92 12.56
N ARG A 36 -38.16 -9.70 12.49
CA ARG A 36 -37.60 -8.34 12.70
C ARG A 36 -36.41 -8.09 11.78
N ILE A 37 -36.54 -7.10 10.90
CA ILE A 37 -35.41 -6.46 10.26
C ILE A 37 -34.66 -5.70 11.35
N ASP A 38 -33.71 -6.33 12.01
CA ASP A 38 -32.74 -5.62 12.84
C ASP A 38 -31.82 -4.87 11.87
N TYR A 39 -32.11 -3.58 11.70
CA TYR A 39 -31.17 -2.67 11.07
C TYR A 39 -29.93 -2.63 11.95
N GLN A 40 -28.90 -3.42 11.58
CA GLN A 40 -27.60 -3.25 12.21
C GLN A 40 -27.11 -1.84 11.95
N ASP A 41 -26.42 -1.28 12.91
CA ASP A 41 -25.81 0.05 12.83
C ASP A 41 -25.06 0.19 11.51
N PRO A 42 -25.24 1.32 10.78
CA PRO A 42 -24.58 1.53 9.51
C PRO A 42 -23.07 1.45 9.68
N LYS A 43 -22.41 0.53 8.98
CA LYS A 43 -20.96 0.43 8.96
C LYS A 43 -20.42 1.46 7.97
N PHE A 44 -19.66 2.42 8.45
CA PHE A 44 -18.88 3.30 7.61
C PHE A 44 -17.81 2.47 6.91
N LEU A 45 -17.91 2.34 5.58
CA LEU A 45 -16.90 1.64 4.78
C LEU A 45 -15.63 2.48 4.65
N ASN A 46 -15.81 3.72 4.28
CA ASN A 46 -14.75 4.71 4.20
C ASN A 46 -15.34 6.12 4.30
N THR A 47 -14.54 7.04 4.75
CA THR A 47 -14.89 8.47 4.82
C THR A 47 -13.70 9.29 4.40
N GLU A 48 -13.91 10.29 3.60
CA GLU A 48 -12.90 11.23 3.17
C GLU A 48 -13.37 12.64 3.46
N LEU A 49 -12.57 13.40 4.21
CA LEU A 49 -12.79 14.79 4.56
C LEU A 49 -11.65 15.61 3.99
N ASN A 50 -11.96 16.65 3.23
CA ASN A 50 -10.99 17.54 2.63
C ASN A 50 -11.23 18.96 3.10
N TYR A 51 -10.21 19.63 3.57
CA TYR A 51 -10.25 21.01 4.00
C TYR A 51 -9.14 21.82 3.34
N THR A 52 -9.51 22.84 2.57
CA THR A 52 -8.57 23.75 1.93
C THR A 52 -8.26 24.91 2.89
N LEU A 53 -7.01 25.00 3.34
CA LEU A 53 -6.55 26.07 4.23
C LEU A 53 -6.34 27.38 3.45
N ASN A 54 -5.75 27.27 2.27
CA ASN A 54 -5.49 28.37 1.34
C ASN A 54 -5.21 27.79 -0.06
N ASP A 55 -4.93 28.63 -1.04
CA ASP A 55 -4.67 28.22 -2.43
C ASP A 55 -3.55 27.18 -2.59
N ASN A 56 -2.62 27.13 -1.62
CA ASN A 56 -1.44 26.29 -1.68
C ASN A 56 -1.40 25.17 -0.64
N SER A 57 -2.42 25.04 0.22
CA SER A 57 -2.36 24.08 1.33
C SER A 57 -3.72 23.44 1.60
N LYS A 58 -3.71 22.12 1.80
CA LYS A 58 -4.91 21.32 2.11
C LYS A 58 -4.62 20.34 3.24
N ILE A 59 -5.66 20.04 4.00
CA ILE A 59 -5.69 18.93 4.96
C ILE A 59 -6.71 17.91 4.48
N ASN A 60 -6.33 16.65 4.52
CA ASN A 60 -7.25 15.56 4.18
C ASN A 60 -7.24 14.53 5.30
N ILE A 61 -8.41 13.97 5.60
CA ILE A 61 -8.58 12.86 6.53
C ILE A 61 -9.30 11.75 5.77
N ILE A 62 -8.69 10.57 5.71
CA ILE A 62 -9.24 9.41 5.01
C ILE A 62 -9.31 8.25 6.00
N TYR A 63 -10.53 7.79 6.26
CA TYR A 63 -10.79 6.68 7.16
C TYR A 63 -11.06 5.40 6.39
N ASN A 64 -10.46 4.29 6.80
CA ASN A 64 -10.69 2.94 6.32
C ASN A 64 -10.53 2.75 4.79
N LYS A 65 -9.66 3.53 4.16
CA LYS A 65 -9.11 3.26 2.82
C LYS A 65 -7.71 2.71 2.97
N SER A 66 -7.16 2.15 1.88
CA SER A 66 -5.75 1.76 1.84
C SER A 66 -4.86 2.89 2.35
N ALA A 67 -3.84 2.54 3.13
CA ALA A 67 -2.83 3.49 3.59
C ALA A 67 -2.12 4.21 2.42
N ASN A 68 -2.13 3.60 1.23
CA ASN A 68 -1.61 4.17 -0.01
C ASN A 68 -2.55 5.16 -0.70
N ALA A 69 -3.78 5.36 -0.19
CA ALA A 69 -4.84 6.12 -0.86
C ALA A 69 -4.52 7.59 -0.99
N ARG A 70 -3.54 8.13 -1.34
CA ARG A 70 -3.17 9.50 -1.73
C ARG A 70 -1.67 9.71 -1.93
N LEU A 71 -0.92 8.65 -1.97
CA LEU A 71 0.45 8.75 -2.41
C LEU A 71 0.45 9.06 -3.91
N GLY A 72 1.40 9.85 -4.38
CA GLY A 72 1.41 10.55 -5.66
C GLY A 72 1.14 9.73 -6.93
N PHE A 73 1.14 8.40 -6.82
CA PHE A 73 0.87 7.49 -7.94
C PHE A 73 -0.59 7.39 -8.36
N ASP A 74 -1.54 7.63 -7.46
CA ASP A 74 -2.97 7.67 -7.80
C ASP A 74 -3.28 8.73 -8.87
N GLN A 75 -2.33 9.63 -9.12
CA GLN A 75 -2.45 10.70 -10.11
C GLN A 75 -1.95 10.32 -11.52
N ILE A 76 -1.39 9.13 -11.70
CA ILE A 76 -0.95 8.66 -13.02
C ILE A 76 -2.08 7.86 -13.67
N ASP A 77 -2.95 8.55 -14.40
CA ASP A 77 -4.19 8.03 -15.01
C ASP A 77 -4.07 6.71 -15.77
N THR A 78 -2.91 6.40 -16.34
CA THR A 78 -2.74 5.23 -17.19
C THR A 78 -2.52 3.97 -16.37
N PHE A 79 -1.78 4.07 -15.26
CA PHE A 79 -1.47 2.93 -14.39
C PHE A 79 -2.44 2.79 -13.23
N ALA A 80 -2.98 3.89 -12.69
CA ALA A 80 -3.90 3.85 -11.53
C ALA A 80 -5.17 3.02 -11.76
N ASN A 81 -5.62 2.89 -13.01
CA ASN A 81 -6.83 2.16 -13.39
C ASN A 81 -6.58 0.80 -14.05
N SER A 82 -5.32 0.36 -14.14
CA SER A 82 -4.97 -0.84 -14.92
C SER A 82 -4.75 -2.09 -14.07
N LEU A 83 -4.51 -1.94 -12.79
CA LEU A 83 -4.15 -3.04 -11.91
C LEU A 83 -5.36 -3.83 -11.48
N THR A 84 -5.44 -5.04 -11.92
CA THR A 84 -6.63 -5.85 -11.73
C THR A 84 -6.40 -7.19 -11.07
N LEU A 85 -5.19 -7.72 -11.11
CA LEU A 85 -4.88 -9.06 -10.65
C LEU A 85 -4.04 -9.08 -9.37
N ASP A 86 -3.09 -8.18 -9.26
CA ASP A 86 -2.27 -8.03 -8.06
C ASP A 86 -2.25 -6.55 -7.65
N SER A 87 -3.11 -6.17 -6.70
CA SER A 87 -3.19 -4.79 -6.19
C SER A 87 -1.93 -4.36 -5.44
N SER A 88 -1.06 -5.29 -5.07
CA SER A 88 0.21 -5.00 -4.38
C SER A 88 1.32 -4.63 -5.36
N ALA A 89 1.14 -4.93 -6.65
CA ALA A 89 2.28 -5.10 -7.51
C ALA A 89 2.91 -3.82 -8.06
N THR A 90 2.20 -2.73 -8.32
CA THR A 90 2.84 -1.71 -9.18
C THR A 90 2.84 -0.28 -8.69
N LEU A 91 1.89 0.15 -7.89
CA LEU A 91 1.74 1.57 -7.58
C LEU A 91 1.72 1.90 -6.09
N SER A 92 1.42 0.93 -5.24
CA SER A 92 1.36 1.12 -3.80
C SER A 92 2.76 1.07 -3.17
N ASN A 93 2.95 1.78 -2.06
CA ASN A 93 4.11 1.56 -1.21
C ASN A 93 3.97 0.19 -0.54
N PRO A 94 4.91 -0.75 -0.74
CA PRO A 94 4.75 -2.13 -0.27
C PRO A 94 4.69 -2.21 1.27
N TYR A 95 5.36 -1.31 1.98
CA TYR A 95 5.41 -1.33 3.46
C TYR A 95 4.09 -0.93 4.11
N LEU A 96 3.26 -0.14 3.44
CA LEU A 96 1.97 0.32 3.95
C LEU A 96 0.83 -0.70 3.76
N ASN A 97 1.05 -1.73 2.99
CA ASN A 97 0.04 -2.76 2.72
C ASN A 97 -0.30 -3.61 3.96
N TYR A 98 0.57 -3.60 4.97
CA TYR A 98 0.40 -4.36 6.21
C TYR A 98 -0.49 -3.67 7.24
N ILE A 99 -0.68 -2.35 7.13
CA ILE A 99 -1.55 -1.58 8.05
C ILE A 99 -3.02 -1.88 7.75
N LYS A 100 -3.74 -2.40 8.75
CA LYS A 100 -5.16 -2.76 8.62
C LYS A 100 -6.06 -1.59 9.02
N LYS A 101 -7.12 -1.36 8.23
CA LYS A 101 -8.13 -0.31 8.50
C LYS A 101 -7.53 1.04 8.91
N PRO A 102 -6.59 1.58 8.13
CA PRO A 102 -5.89 2.80 8.51
C PRO A 102 -6.78 4.03 8.44
N THR A 103 -6.49 4.98 9.31
CA THR A 103 -6.89 6.38 9.18
C THR A 103 -5.67 7.16 8.69
N ASN A 104 -5.81 7.85 7.58
CA ASN A 104 -4.74 8.65 7.00
C ASN A 104 -5.07 10.13 7.18
N TYR A 105 -4.23 10.84 7.92
CA TYR A 105 -4.24 12.30 8.05
C TYR A 105 -3.16 12.85 7.14
N SER A 106 -3.51 13.64 6.13
CA SER A 106 -2.52 14.19 5.23
C SER A 106 -2.56 15.71 5.16
N PHE A 107 -1.38 16.28 5.07
CA PHE A 107 -1.17 17.69 4.80
C PHE A 107 -0.47 17.83 3.46
N GLU A 108 -1.14 18.45 2.49
CA GLU A 108 -0.61 18.76 1.17
C GLU A 108 -0.22 20.24 1.10
N LYS A 109 0.99 20.52 0.64
CA LYS A 109 1.47 21.85 0.37
C LYS A 109 2.04 21.94 -1.04
N HIS A 110 1.49 22.84 -1.84
CA HIS A 110 2.05 23.22 -3.13
C HIS A 110 3.26 24.14 -2.89
N LEU A 111 4.42 23.72 -3.34
CA LEU A 111 5.66 24.53 -3.30
C LEU A 111 5.73 25.44 -4.53
N ASP A 112 5.28 24.91 -5.68
CA ASP A 112 5.11 25.58 -6.95
C ASP A 112 3.92 24.95 -7.70
N TYR A 113 3.55 25.47 -8.86
CA TYR A 113 2.44 24.97 -9.70
C TYR A 113 2.55 23.46 -10.00
N ASN A 114 3.76 22.94 -10.14
CA ASN A 114 4.05 21.56 -10.46
C ASN A 114 4.76 20.78 -9.35
N GLU A 115 4.89 21.35 -8.19
CA GLU A 115 5.65 20.77 -7.07
C GLU A 115 4.79 20.71 -5.83
N LYS A 116 4.76 19.54 -5.19
CA LYS A 116 4.00 19.31 -3.97
C LYS A 116 4.85 18.60 -2.93
N LEU A 117 4.63 18.95 -1.69
CA LEU A 117 5.07 18.20 -0.52
C LEU A 117 3.82 17.69 0.21
N ASN A 118 3.72 16.41 0.40
CA ASN A 118 2.69 15.76 1.17
C ASN A 118 3.31 15.14 2.42
N THR A 119 2.66 15.35 3.56
CA THR A 119 3.01 14.64 4.79
C THR A 119 1.78 13.86 5.24
N HIS A 120 1.96 12.58 5.47
CA HIS A 120 0.91 11.65 5.88
C HIS A 120 1.23 11.12 7.27
N ILE A 121 0.24 11.11 8.14
CA ILE A 121 0.25 10.36 9.39
C ILE A 121 -0.80 9.27 9.22
N ILE A 122 -0.39 8.03 9.35
CA ILE A 122 -1.24 6.86 9.19
C ILE A 122 -1.33 6.20 10.54
N ASP A 123 -2.53 5.93 10.99
CA ASP A 123 -2.83 5.34 12.28
C ASP A 123 -3.87 4.23 12.12
N SER A 124 -3.67 3.12 12.78
CA SER A 124 -4.59 2.00 12.80
C SER A 124 -4.97 1.68 14.23
N SER A 125 -6.20 1.95 14.57
CA SER A 125 -6.76 1.53 15.87
C SER A 125 -7.05 0.03 15.94
N PHE A 126 -6.89 -0.71 14.83
CA PHE A 126 -7.20 -2.14 14.77
C PHE A 126 -6.00 -3.01 15.19
N ASP A 127 -4.79 -2.64 14.81
CA ASP A 127 -3.55 -3.35 15.06
C ASP A 127 -2.49 -2.46 15.72
N GLU A 128 -2.91 -1.30 16.26
CA GLU A 128 -2.06 -0.33 16.96
C GLU A 128 -0.82 0.14 16.17
N SER A 129 -0.79 -0.16 14.86
CA SER A 129 0.30 0.25 13.97
C SER A 129 0.14 1.69 13.53
N TYR A 130 1.25 2.42 13.39
CA TYR A 130 1.25 3.79 12.90
C TYR A 130 2.42 4.08 11.98
N GLY A 131 2.28 5.09 11.14
CA GLY A 131 3.34 5.50 10.24
C GLY A 131 3.33 6.99 9.94
N VAL A 132 4.48 7.52 9.57
CA VAL A 132 4.65 8.89 9.09
C VAL A 132 5.42 8.85 7.77
N ILE A 133 4.90 9.55 6.75
CA ILE A 133 5.49 9.59 5.42
C ILE A 133 5.55 11.03 4.95
N SER A 134 6.69 11.43 4.41
CA SER A 134 6.82 12.67 3.66
C SER A 134 7.12 12.35 2.21
N GLU A 135 6.30 12.84 1.29
CA GLU A 135 6.40 12.64 -0.14
C GLU A 135 6.57 13.96 -0.87
N TYR A 136 7.60 14.04 -1.69
CA TYR A 136 7.78 15.12 -2.66
C TYR A 136 7.38 14.63 -4.05
N THR A 137 6.57 15.41 -4.76
CA THR A 137 6.18 15.14 -6.14
C THR A 137 6.48 16.31 -7.04
N ASN A 138 6.97 16.04 -8.25
CA ASN A 138 7.30 17.04 -9.24
C ASN A 138 6.78 16.63 -10.63
N THR A 139 5.99 17.52 -11.25
CA THR A 139 5.47 17.39 -12.60
C THR A 139 5.98 18.49 -13.54
N SER A 140 6.92 19.33 -13.11
CA SER A 140 7.45 20.47 -13.87
C SER A 140 8.23 20.07 -15.13
N LEU A 141 8.84 18.90 -15.10
CA LEU A 141 9.57 18.37 -16.23
C LEU A 141 8.60 17.88 -17.28
N LYS A 142 8.64 18.46 -18.47
CA LYS A 142 7.75 18.11 -19.59
C LYS A 142 7.67 16.58 -19.77
N ASN A 143 6.46 16.05 -19.69
CA ASN A 143 6.18 14.63 -19.84
C ASN A 143 6.77 13.71 -18.74
N LYS A 144 7.20 14.24 -17.61
CA LYS A 144 7.75 13.45 -16.50
C LYS A 144 6.97 13.72 -15.21
N PHE A 145 6.77 12.68 -14.44
CA PHE A 145 6.34 12.71 -13.06
C PHE A 145 7.44 12.05 -12.23
N ILE A 146 7.87 12.72 -11.18
CA ILE A 146 8.85 12.20 -10.24
C ILE A 146 8.21 12.27 -8.86
N SER A 147 8.29 11.18 -8.11
CA SER A 147 7.94 11.14 -6.69
C SER A 147 9.11 10.54 -5.90
N PHE A 148 9.34 11.09 -4.73
CA PHE A 148 10.29 10.58 -3.75
C PHE A 148 9.65 10.68 -2.38
N SER A 149 9.64 9.59 -1.63
CA SER A 149 9.16 9.59 -0.25
C SER A 149 10.15 8.96 0.70
N VAL A 150 10.08 9.42 1.95
CA VAL A 150 10.72 8.83 3.11
C VAL A 150 9.66 8.57 4.15
N GLY A 151 9.74 7.45 4.83
CA GLY A 151 8.75 7.10 5.82
C GLY A 151 9.30 6.27 6.97
N TYR A 152 8.53 6.29 8.02
CA TYR A 152 8.68 5.48 9.21
C TYR A 152 7.36 4.75 9.46
N LEU A 153 7.44 3.49 9.79
CA LEU A 153 6.33 2.63 10.16
C LEU A 153 6.67 1.94 11.47
N ASN A 154 5.76 1.94 12.42
CA ASN A 154 5.78 1.10 13.60
C ASN A 154 4.62 0.10 13.48
N GLU A 155 4.94 -1.18 13.59
CA GLU A 155 3.95 -2.27 13.58
C GLU A 155 3.92 -2.89 14.97
N ASP A 156 2.73 -3.00 15.55
CA ASP A 156 2.52 -3.69 16.82
C ASP A 156 2.45 -5.21 16.59
N ASN A 157 3.17 -5.99 17.39
CA ASN A 157 3.22 -7.45 17.33
C ASN A 157 3.57 -8.05 15.95
N ALA A 158 4.14 -7.25 15.04
CA ALA A 158 4.46 -7.66 13.68
C ALA A 158 5.74 -7.01 13.16
N ILE A 159 6.36 -7.60 12.15
CA ILE A 159 7.41 -7.02 11.32
C ILE A 159 7.16 -7.36 9.86
N LEU A 160 7.02 -6.35 9.01
CA LEU A 160 6.65 -6.50 7.60
C LEU A 160 5.42 -7.42 7.44
N GLY A 161 4.42 -7.25 8.30
CA GLY A 161 3.19 -8.03 8.34
C GLY A 161 3.32 -9.45 8.92
N SER A 162 4.49 -9.87 9.36
CA SER A 162 4.74 -11.19 9.96
C SER A 162 4.81 -11.09 11.48
N SER A 163 4.12 -11.99 12.19
CA SER A 163 4.11 -12.06 13.64
C SER A 163 4.87 -13.27 14.17
N PHE A 164 5.48 -13.13 15.33
CA PHE A 164 6.17 -14.21 16.05
C PHE A 164 5.45 -14.48 17.36
N SER A 165 5.34 -15.76 17.73
CA SER A 165 4.69 -16.15 18.98
C SER A 165 5.15 -17.53 19.46
N GLY A 166 4.89 -17.84 20.72
CA GLY A 166 5.17 -19.14 21.33
C GLY A 166 6.67 -19.41 21.47
N ALA A 167 7.16 -20.52 20.92
CA ALA A 167 8.56 -20.91 21.05
C ALA A 167 9.54 -19.90 20.40
N PHE A 168 9.08 -19.12 19.43
CA PHE A 168 9.88 -18.10 18.74
C PHE A 168 9.88 -16.75 19.48
N GLY A 169 9.33 -16.69 20.69
CA GLY A 169 9.20 -15.47 21.47
C GLY A 169 7.97 -14.64 21.08
N ASN A 170 7.79 -13.52 21.79
CA ASN A 170 6.73 -12.58 21.53
C ASN A 170 7.36 -11.29 21.00
N LEU A 171 7.01 -10.95 19.76
CA LEU A 171 7.36 -9.68 19.17
C LEU A 171 6.51 -8.60 19.83
N ASP A 172 7.13 -7.56 20.37
CA ASP A 172 6.46 -6.38 20.92
C ASP A 172 6.08 -5.43 19.79
N ASN A 173 7.09 -4.91 19.10
CA ASN A 173 6.88 -4.03 17.97
C ASN A 173 8.03 -4.13 16.98
N SER A 174 7.85 -3.55 15.81
CA SER A 174 8.93 -3.30 14.87
C SER A 174 8.93 -1.87 14.35
N GLU A 175 10.11 -1.41 14.01
CA GLU A 175 10.34 -0.10 13.42
C GLU A 175 10.91 -0.28 12.01
N THR A 176 10.26 0.28 11.01
CA THR A 176 10.69 0.22 9.62
C THR A 176 10.91 1.63 9.07
N PHE A 177 12.14 1.94 8.69
CA PHE A 177 12.48 3.15 7.93
C PHE A 177 12.56 2.80 6.46
N PHE A 178 11.83 3.51 5.61
CA PHE A 178 11.81 3.23 4.18
C PHE A 178 11.97 4.48 3.32
N THR A 179 12.42 4.26 2.10
CA THR A 179 12.43 5.23 1.01
C THR A 179 11.72 4.64 -0.19
N ASP A 180 11.00 5.47 -0.92
CA ASP A 180 10.30 5.08 -2.15
C ASP A 180 10.58 6.12 -3.22
N SER A 181 10.86 5.68 -4.43
CA SER A 181 11.16 6.54 -5.57
C SER A 181 10.41 6.06 -6.78
N SER A 182 9.90 7.02 -7.56
CA SER A 182 9.09 6.72 -8.71
C SER A 182 9.29 7.73 -9.82
N LEU A 183 9.33 7.23 -11.02
CA LEU A 183 9.47 7.99 -12.24
C LEU A 183 8.45 7.50 -13.26
N ALA A 184 7.54 8.37 -13.69
CA ALA A 184 6.74 8.13 -14.89
C ALA A 184 7.19 9.06 -16.01
N TYR A 185 7.37 8.52 -17.21
CA TYR A 185 7.78 9.24 -18.41
C TYR A 185 6.81 8.99 -19.54
N LYS A 186 6.11 10.05 -19.98
CA LYS A 186 5.27 10.02 -21.18
C LYS A 186 6.16 10.22 -22.41
N MET A 187 6.44 9.13 -23.12
CA MET A 187 7.23 9.17 -24.37
C MET A 187 6.52 9.96 -25.45
N ASN A 188 5.19 9.83 -25.50
CA ASN A 188 4.28 10.57 -26.37
C ASN A 188 2.85 10.53 -25.76
N THR A 189 1.85 11.01 -26.50
CA THR A 189 0.44 11.03 -26.05
C THR A 189 -0.12 9.65 -25.72
N ASN A 190 0.43 8.59 -26.30
CA ASN A 190 -0.10 7.24 -26.22
C ASN A 190 0.80 6.25 -25.47
N ASN A 191 2.05 6.59 -25.20
CA ASN A 191 3.01 5.67 -24.60
C ASN A 191 3.65 6.29 -23.36
N GLU A 192 3.72 5.51 -22.29
CA GLU A 192 4.41 5.91 -21.06
C GLU A 192 5.17 4.74 -20.42
N ILE A 193 6.21 5.06 -19.67
CA ILE A 193 7.01 4.13 -18.88
C ILE A 193 6.90 4.56 -17.43
N LEU A 194 6.79 3.58 -16.54
CA LEU A 194 6.84 3.75 -15.09
C LEU A 194 8.01 2.95 -14.54
N LEU A 195 8.80 3.57 -13.68
CA LEU A 195 9.81 2.91 -12.87
C LEU A 195 9.50 3.22 -11.40
N LYS A 196 9.51 2.21 -10.55
CA LYS A 196 9.36 2.33 -9.11
C LYS A 196 10.39 1.47 -8.41
N MET A 197 10.93 1.99 -7.29
CA MET A 197 11.83 1.28 -6.40
C MET A 197 11.62 1.73 -4.96
N SER A 198 11.66 0.77 -4.06
CA SER A 198 11.56 1.00 -2.62
C SER A 198 12.65 0.23 -1.89
N TYR A 199 13.11 0.77 -0.79
CA TYR A 199 14.12 0.19 0.07
C TYR A 199 13.78 0.48 1.53
N ALA A 200 13.96 -0.51 2.40
CA ALA A 200 13.73 -0.33 3.83
C ALA A 200 14.75 -1.07 4.69
N ASN A 201 14.87 -0.56 5.93
CA ASN A 201 15.55 -1.19 7.04
C ASN A 201 14.55 -1.34 8.18
N SER A 202 14.34 -2.56 8.65
CA SER A 202 13.40 -2.89 9.72
C SER A 202 14.14 -3.50 10.90
N GLN A 203 13.75 -3.10 12.09
CA GLN A 203 14.26 -3.61 13.37
C GLN A 203 13.11 -4.14 14.20
N ALA A 204 13.27 -5.34 14.75
CA ALA A 204 12.31 -5.97 15.65
C ALA A 204 12.68 -5.77 17.10
N ASN A 205 11.69 -5.51 17.95
CA ASN A 205 11.82 -5.49 19.41
C ASN A 205 10.99 -6.64 19.98
N PHE A 206 11.59 -7.44 20.84
CA PHE A 206 10.93 -8.60 21.45
C PHE A 206 10.70 -8.35 22.94
N GLU A 207 9.49 -8.63 23.41
CA GLU A 207 9.16 -8.69 24.83
C GLU A 207 9.79 -9.94 25.46
N ASP A 208 9.71 -11.08 24.76
CA ASP A 208 10.35 -12.34 25.12
C ASP A 208 10.94 -12.99 23.87
N LEU A 209 12.21 -13.27 23.90
CA LEU A 209 12.94 -13.87 22.78
C LEU A 209 12.67 -15.38 22.59
N GLY A 210 12.17 -16.09 23.63
CA GLY A 210 11.94 -17.53 23.54
C GLY A 210 13.20 -18.32 23.16
N LEU A 211 13.21 -18.93 21.97
CA LEU A 211 14.39 -19.63 21.42
C LEU A 211 15.31 -18.71 20.61
N ILE A 212 14.93 -17.48 20.36
CA ILE A 212 15.74 -16.50 19.62
C ILE A 212 16.79 -15.93 20.56
N ASN A 213 18.06 -16.00 20.19
CA ASN A 213 19.15 -15.34 20.91
C ASN A 213 19.39 -13.92 20.38
N GLU A 214 19.31 -13.77 19.06
CA GLU A 214 19.55 -12.49 18.38
C GLU A 214 18.70 -12.41 17.12
N PHE A 215 18.18 -11.23 16.85
CA PHE A 215 17.45 -10.90 15.64
C PHE A 215 18.13 -9.68 15.01
N SER A 216 18.70 -9.86 13.83
CA SER A 216 19.38 -8.77 13.13
C SER A 216 18.40 -7.84 12.43
N ASN A 217 18.87 -6.64 12.07
CA ASN A 217 18.09 -5.77 11.20
C ASN A 217 17.79 -6.46 9.87
N ILE A 218 16.58 -6.26 9.38
CA ILE A 218 16.12 -6.74 8.08
C ILE A 218 16.24 -5.62 7.06
N VAL A 219 16.95 -5.89 5.98
CA VAL A 219 16.96 -5.04 4.79
C VAL A 219 16.01 -5.64 3.77
N SER A 220 15.15 -4.83 3.19
CA SER A 220 14.20 -5.27 2.17
C SER A 220 14.11 -4.27 1.02
N SER A 221 13.76 -4.77 -0.17
CA SER A 221 13.58 -3.93 -1.35
C SER A 221 12.48 -4.44 -2.27
N TYR A 222 11.99 -3.52 -3.10
CA TYR A 222 10.96 -3.72 -4.09
C TYR A 222 11.30 -2.93 -5.34
N TYR A 223 11.02 -3.46 -6.53
CA TYR A 223 11.09 -2.69 -7.77
C TYR A 223 10.09 -3.15 -8.82
N SER A 224 9.65 -2.19 -9.63
CA SER A 224 8.71 -2.42 -10.71
C SER A 224 9.03 -1.55 -11.93
N LEU A 225 8.89 -2.15 -13.09
CA LEU A 225 8.95 -1.48 -14.38
C LEU A 225 7.61 -1.69 -15.09
N GLY A 226 6.98 -0.61 -15.52
CA GLY A 226 5.72 -0.63 -16.25
C GLY A 226 5.83 0.06 -17.61
N TYR A 227 5.04 -0.43 -18.57
CA TYR A 227 4.81 0.21 -19.85
C TYR A 227 3.31 0.28 -20.12
N GLY A 228 2.83 1.49 -20.41
CA GLY A 228 1.44 1.77 -20.75
C GLY A 228 1.31 2.26 -22.20
N LYS A 229 0.29 1.77 -22.90
CA LYS A 229 -0.06 2.20 -24.24
C LYS A 229 -1.56 2.44 -24.36
N LYS A 230 -1.92 3.63 -24.88
CA LYS A 230 -3.29 3.99 -25.27
C LYS A 230 -3.46 3.74 -26.76
N SER A 231 -4.66 3.38 -27.18
CA SER A 231 -5.02 3.15 -28.59
C SER A 231 -4.13 2.10 -29.26
N LEU A 232 -4.07 0.90 -28.65
CA LEU A 232 -3.30 -0.23 -29.17
C LEU A 232 -4.01 -0.87 -30.37
N LEU A 233 -5.31 -1.21 -30.22
CA LEU A 233 -6.16 -1.82 -31.24
C LEU A 233 -7.33 -0.91 -31.63
N PHE A 234 -7.89 -0.16 -30.67
CA PHE A 234 -9.01 0.75 -30.83
C PHE A 234 -8.69 2.12 -30.22
N ASN A 235 -9.40 3.17 -30.66
CA ASN A 235 -9.13 4.55 -30.20
C ASN A 235 -9.35 4.77 -28.68
N ASN A 236 -10.09 3.90 -28.00
CA ASN A 236 -10.46 4.04 -26.58
C ASN A 236 -9.99 2.86 -25.74
N ASP A 237 -8.98 2.14 -26.20
CA ASP A 237 -8.38 1.07 -25.40
C ASP A 237 -7.13 1.55 -24.66
N LYS A 238 -6.78 0.79 -23.63
CA LYS A 238 -5.53 0.93 -22.87
C LYS A 238 -4.93 -0.45 -22.67
N SER A 239 -3.64 -0.57 -22.88
CA SER A 239 -2.87 -1.76 -22.49
C SER A 239 -1.76 -1.38 -21.54
N THR A 240 -1.51 -2.22 -20.54
CA THR A 240 -0.36 -2.09 -19.64
C THR A 240 0.38 -3.41 -19.58
N PHE A 241 1.68 -3.31 -19.49
CA PHE A 241 2.58 -4.41 -19.22
C PHE A 241 3.46 -4.01 -18.04
N SER A 242 3.63 -4.89 -17.06
CA SER A 242 4.54 -4.65 -15.94
C SER A 242 5.40 -5.87 -15.62
N LEU A 243 6.61 -5.58 -15.17
CA LEU A 243 7.54 -6.51 -14.57
C LEU A 243 7.83 -6.02 -13.15
N THR A 244 7.49 -6.83 -12.17
CA THR A 244 7.63 -6.46 -10.76
C THR A 244 8.39 -7.54 -10.01
N ARG A 245 9.40 -7.15 -9.22
CA ARG A 245 9.89 -7.93 -8.10
C ARG A 245 9.15 -7.45 -6.85
N PRO A 246 8.25 -8.24 -6.26
CA PRO A 246 7.58 -7.90 -5.01
C PRO A 246 8.58 -7.67 -3.88
N LEU A 247 8.08 -7.17 -2.75
CA LEU A 247 8.90 -6.96 -1.57
C LEU A 247 9.65 -8.25 -1.21
N LYS A 248 10.97 -8.13 -1.10
CA LYS A 248 11.88 -9.21 -0.73
C LYS A 248 12.77 -8.75 0.41
N VAL A 249 13.01 -9.64 1.35
CA VAL A 249 14.09 -9.49 2.32
C VAL A 249 15.42 -9.76 1.59
N ASP A 250 16.29 -8.77 1.53
CA ASP A 250 17.62 -8.88 0.87
C ASP A 250 18.70 -9.32 1.86
N SER A 251 18.53 -9.03 3.16
CA SER A 251 19.38 -9.52 4.25
C SER A 251 18.68 -9.46 5.59
N GLY A 252 19.06 -10.35 6.48
CA GLY A 252 18.60 -10.47 7.86
C GLY A 252 18.85 -11.86 8.38
N ASN A 253 19.13 -12.01 9.68
CA ASN A 253 19.42 -13.27 10.31
C ASN A 253 18.70 -13.41 11.64
N ILE A 254 18.36 -14.64 11.98
CA ILE A 254 17.88 -15.03 13.31
C ILE A 254 18.85 -16.06 13.87
N ASP A 255 19.46 -15.77 15.03
CA ASP A 255 20.21 -16.74 15.80
C ASP A 255 19.28 -17.38 16.85
N MET A 256 19.17 -18.70 16.80
CA MET A 256 18.28 -19.47 17.64
C MET A 256 19.03 -20.51 18.48
N ALA A 257 18.60 -20.69 19.73
CA ALA A 257 19.07 -21.78 20.61
C ALA A 257 18.05 -22.92 20.61
N VAL A 258 18.17 -23.85 19.67
CA VAL A 258 17.23 -24.97 19.50
C VAL A 258 17.54 -26.12 20.48
N PRO A 259 16.58 -26.60 21.30
CA PRO A 259 16.77 -27.77 22.16
C PRO A 259 17.13 -29.02 21.33
N LYS A 260 18.23 -29.69 21.69
CA LYS A 260 18.71 -30.90 20.99
C LYS A 260 18.37 -32.17 21.74
N TYR A 261 18.68 -32.19 23.04
CA TYR A 261 18.38 -33.30 23.95
C TYR A 261 18.44 -32.83 25.39
N ALA A 262 17.82 -33.60 26.28
CA ALA A 262 17.96 -33.45 27.73
C ALA A 262 18.97 -34.45 28.27
N THR A 263 19.80 -34.01 29.21
CA THR A 263 20.74 -34.90 29.95
C THR A 263 19.99 -35.70 31.02
N SER A 264 20.67 -36.70 31.62
CA SER A 264 20.11 -37.45 32.77
C SER A 264 19.77 -36.58 33.97
N ASP A 265 20.39 -35.42 34.07
CA ASP A 265 20.19 -34.43 35.16
C ASP A 265 19.15 -33.36 34.81
N ASN A 266 18.34 -33.61 33.77
CA ASN A 266 17.30 -32.70 33.24
C ASN A 266 17.83 -31.37 32.70
N GLU A 267 19.11 -31.26 32.39
CA GLU A 267 19.64 -30.11 31.68
C GLU A 267 19.32 -30.21 30.17
N ILE A 268 18.80 -29.12 29.60
CA ILE A 268 18.50 -29.02 28.17
C ILE A 268 19.75 -28.53 27.44
N ILE A 269 20.33 -29.41 26.64
CA ILE A 269 21.42 -29.02 25.73
C ILE A 269 20.82 -28.39 24.51
N ARG A 270 21.27 -27.19 24.18
CA ARG A 270 20.81 -26.41 23.04
C ARG A 270 21.92 -26.29 21.99
N GLU A 271 21.52 -26.27 20.75
CA GLU A 271 22.40 -26.02 19.60
C GLU A 271 22.04 -24.68 19.00
N ASN A 272 23.03 -23.83 18.76
CA ASN A 272 22.82 -22.56 18.09
C ASN A 272 22.68 -22.80 16.58
N SER A 273 21.65 -22.22 15.99
CA SER A 273 21.37 -22.25 14.56
C SER A 273 21.17 -20.83 14.08
N ASN A 274 21.89 -20.45 13.04
CA ASN A 274 21.69 -19.19 12.34
C ASN A 274 20.78 -19.44 11.13
N ILE A 275 19.70 -18.69 11.05
CA ILE A 275 18.73 -18.76 9.96
C ILE A 275 18.84 -17.46 9.16
N ASP A 276 19.22 -17.59 7.89
CA ASP A 276 19.16 -16.49 6.93
C ASP A 276 17.70 -16.24 6.53
N LEU A 277 17.23 -15.00 6.68
CA LEU A 277 15.89 -14.56 6.31
C LEU A 277 15.79 -14.18 4.84
N ALA A 278 16.94 -13.98 4.15
CA ALA A 278 16.96 -13.66 2.74
C ALA A 278 16.63 -14.93 1.92
N PRO A 279 15.55 -14.93 1.14
CA PRO A 279 15.26 -16.04 0.25
C PRO A 279 16.27 -16.11 -0.90
N ASP A 280 16.61 -17.34 -1.34
CA ASP A 280 17.64 -17.62 -2.35
C ASP A 280 17.32 -17.06 -3.74
N ASN A 281 16.03 -16.85 -4.05
CA ASN A 281 15.58 -16.46 -5.38
C ASN A 281 14.74 -15.19 -5.37
N ASP A 282 14.60 -14.60 -6.54
CA ASP A 282 13.70 -13.48 -6.78
C ASP A 282 12.38 -13.98 -7.36
N GLN A 283 11.26 -13.59 -6.73
CA GLN A 283 9.97 -13.67 -7.37
C GLN A 283 9.88 -12.59 -8.45
N LEU A 284 9.36 -12.95 -9.61
CA LEU A 284 9.06 -12.02 -10.70
C LEU A 284 7.60 -12.16 -11.11
N ASN A 285 6.89 -11.04 -11.11
CA ASN A 285 5.52 -10.94 -11.57
C ASN A 285 5.52 -10.26 -12.94
N LEU A 286 5.04 -10.97 -13.95
CA LEU A 286 4.79 -10.46 -15.29
C LEU A 286 3.30 -10.24 -15.44
N GLU A 287 2.87 -9.00 -15.59
CA GLU A 287 1.45 -8.67 -15.71
C GLU A 287 1.16 -7.97 -17.03
N PHE A 288 0.07 -8.37 -17.67
CA PHE A 288 -0.50 -7.71 -18.83
C PHE A 288 -1.98 -7.43 -18.58
N ASN A 289 -2.38 -6.19 -18.82
CA ASN A 289 -3.78 -5.79 -18.80
C ASN A 289 -4.17 -5.09 -20.07
N TYR A 290 -5.37 -5.41 -20.55
CA TYR A 290 -5.99 -4.77 -21.68
C TYR A 290 -7.41 -4.36 -21.34
N ASN A 291 -7.70 -3.07 -21.49
CA ASN A 291 -8.98 -2.47 -21.14
C ASN A 291 -9.57 -1.71 -22.32
N ILE A 292 -10.85 -1.95 -22.60
CA ILE A 292 -11.63 -1.23 -23.61
C ILE A 292 -12.78 -0.53 -22.91
N ASN A 293 -12.82 0.79 -22.98
CA ASN A 293 -13.93 1.60 -22.51
C ASN A 293 -14.72 2.15 -23.70
N LYS A 294 -15.96 1.74 -23.84
CA LYS A 294 -16.84 2.22 -24.90
C LYS A 294 -18.22 2.56 -24.35
N HIS A 295 -18.52 3.87 -24.27
CA HIS A 295 -19.77 4.38 -23.68
C HIS A 295 -19.97 3.82 -22.25
N ASN A 296 -21.05 3.05 -22.04
CA ASN A 296 -21.40 2.45 -20.76
C ASN A 296 -20.77 1.06 -20.56
N ASN A 297 -19.92 0.60 -21.47
CA ASN A 297 -19.30 -0.72 -21.44
C ASN A 297 -17.83 -0.62 -21.09
N ASN A 298 -17.41 -1.43 -20.14
CA ASN A 298 -16.00 -1.63 -19.80
C ASN A 298 -15.68 -3.13 -19.91
N PHE A 299 -14.73 -3.46 -20.78
CA PHE A 299 -14.22 -4.80 -20.96
C PHE A 299 -12.75 -4.84 -20.59
N ASN A 300 -12.37 -5.78 -19.72
CA ASN A 300 -11.01 -5.90 -19.24
C ASN A 300 -10.53 -7.35 -19.34
N ILE A 301 -9.31 -7.52 -19.87
CA ILE A 301 -8.56 -8.78 -19.89
C ILE A 301 -7.29 -8.55 -19.10
N GLY A 302 -7.03 -9.42 -18.11
CA GLY A 302 -5.81 -9.44 -17.32
C GLY A 302 -5.12 -10.80 -17.39
N PHE A 303 -3.80 -10.77 -17.45
CA PHE A 303 -2.95 -11.95 -17.34
C PHE A 303 -1.81 -11.64 -16.37
N LEU A 304 -1.55 -12.54 -15.43
CA LEU A 304 -0.44 -12.46 -14.48
C LEU A 304 0.28 -13.80 -14.48
N SER A 305 1.60 -13.76 -14.66
CA SER A 305 2.50 -14.89 -14.46
C SER A 305 3.44 -14.61 -13.29
N ILE A 306 3.43 -15.49 -12.30
CA ILE A 306 4.28 -15.42 -11.12
C ILE A 306 5.36 -16.49 -11.25
N ILE A 307 6.60 -16.07 -11.26
CA ILE A 307 7.78 -16.92 -11.32
C ILE A 307 8.44 -16.90 -9.94
N ASN A 308 8.81 -18.06 -9.40
CA ASN A 308 9.40 -18.23 -8.06
C ASN A 308 8.52 -17.61 -6.96
N ASN A 309 7.24 -18.00 -6.91
CA ASN A 309 6.30 -17.50 -5.92
C ASN A 309 6.86 -17.58 -4.49
N ASN A 310 6.66 -16.53 -3.69
CA ASN A 310 7.27 -16.35 -2.37
C ASN A 310 8.81 -16.40 -2.38
N HIS A 311 9.43 -15.99 -3.48
CA HIS A 311 10.89 -16.02 -3.69
C HIS A 311 11.51 -17.42 -3.55
N SER A 312 10.73 -18.48 -3.78
CA SER A 312 11.16 -19.87 -3.64
C SER A 312 11.52 -20.48 -4.99
N ASN A 313 12.66 -21.20 -5.05
CA ASN A 313 13.06 -21.96 -6.23
C ASN A 313 12.26 -23.28 -6.41
N GLN A 314 11.49 -23.66 -5.40
CA GLN A 314 10.67 -24.88 -5.44
C GLN A 314 9.25 -24.63 -5.97
N SER A 315 8.87 -23.37 -6.16
CA SER A 315 7.55 -23.02 -6.68
C SER A 315 7.49 -23.19 -8.21
N SER A 316 6.38 -23.77 -8.68
CA SER A 316 6.04 -23.78 -10.10
C SER A 316 5.65 -22.37 -10.56
N ILE A 317 5.75 -22.13 -11.86
CA ILE A 317 5.19 -20.90 -12.46
C ILE A 317 3.68 -20.93 -12.30
N GLU A 318 3.13 -19.90 -11.69
CA GLU A 318 1.68 -19.72 -11.53
C GLU A 318 1.17 -18.72 -12.57
N ASN A 319 0.06 -19.06 -13.21
CA ASN A 319 -0.57 -18.20 -14.20
C ASN A 319 -2.02 -17.93 -13.82
N LEU A 320 -2.40 -16.67 -13.80
CA LEU A 320 -3.74 -16.18 -13.51
C LEU A 320 -4.28 -15.45 -14.73
N PHE A 321 -5.53 -15.75 -15.08
CA PHE A 321 -6.23 -15.07 -16.15
C PHE A 321 -7.54 -14.49 -15.62
N LYS A 322 -7.81 -13.23 -15.93
CA LYS A 322 -9.03 -12.54 -15.54
C LYS A 322 -9.72 -11.96 -16.77
N LEU A 323 -11.02 -12.18 -16.84
CA LEU A 323 -11.91 -11.55 -17.80
C LEU A 323 -13.04 -10.87 -17.05
N SER A 324 -13.25 -9.58 -17.28
CA SER A 324 -14.38 -8.87 -16.70
C SER A 324 -15.09 -7.99 -17.70
N TYR A 325 -16.40 -7.91 -17.56
CA TYR A 325 -17.26 -7.03 -18.33
C TYR A 325 -18.21 -6.31 -17.39
N ASN A 326 -18.21 -5.01 -17.45
CA ASN A 326 -19.08 -4.15 -16.65
C ASN A 326 -19.94 -3.30 -17.60
N TYR A 327 -21.23 -3.26 -17.32
CA TYR A 327 -22.18 -2.40 -18.00
C TYR A 327 -22.79 -1.41 -17.00
N LEU A 328 -22.73 -0.13 -17.30
CA LEU A 328 -23.37 0.92 -16.50
C LEU A 328 -24.72 1.24 -17.13
N PHE A 329 -25.79 1.02 -16.37
CA PHE A 329 -27.17 1.32 -16.76
C PHE A 329 -27.47 2.81 -16.69
#